data_22c8b51b6c4648fae0c274776f67d544
#
_entry.id   22c8b51b6c4648fae0c274776f67d544
#
_cell.length_a   1.000
_cell.length_b   1.000
_cell.length_c   1.000
_cell.angle_alpha   90.00
_cell.angle_beta   90.00
_cell.angle_gamma   90.00
#
_symmetry.space_group_name_H-M   'P 1'
#
loop_
_entity.id
_entity.type
_entity.pdbx_description
1 polymer ?
#
loop_
_entity_poly.entity_id
_entity_poly.type
_entity_poly.pdbx_seq_one_letter_code
_entity_poly.pdbx_strand_id
1 'polypeptide(L)'
;MTNKIRVATTSLAGCFGCHMSFLDIDERMLQLAEAVEFDRSPITDIEHCTNCDIGLIEGGVCNSENVHVLREFRKNCKTLVAVGACAINGGLPAMRNFIPLEECLTEAYLDGIGVENPQIPSDPELPLLLDKVRPVHEIVKIDYFLPGCPPSADVFWKFLTDLLEGREPSLPYELVHYD
;
A
#
# COMPACT_ATOMS: atom_id res chain seq x y z
N MET A 1 -30.07 1.12 -11.64
CA MET A 1 -28.65 1.43 -11.64
C MET A 1 -28.04 0.64 -10.51
N THR A 2 -27.30 -0.42 -10.77
CA THR A 2 -26.55 -1.15 -9.75
C THR A 2 -25.51 -0.20 -9.16
N ASN A 3 -25.57 -0.01 -7.85
CA ASN A 3 -24.61 0.85 -7.15
C ASN A 3 -23.24 0.14 -7.21
N LYS A 4 -22.28 0.68 -7.96
CA LYS A 4 -20.94 0.11 -8.05
C LYS A 4 -20.25 0.19 -6.68
N ILE A 5 -19.42 -0.81 -6.37
CA ILE A 5 -18.59 -0.82 -5.16
C ILE A 5 -17.44 0.18 -5.37
N ARG A 6 -17.28 1.10 -4.43
CA ARG A 6 -16.21 2.10 -4.49
C ARG A 6 -14.92 1.55 -3.89
N VAL A 7 -13.85 1.59 -4.68
CA VAL A 7 -12.53 1.07 -4.31
C VAL A 7 -11.52 2.22 -4.33
N ALA A 8 -10.79 2.38 -3.23
CA ALA A 8 -9.63 3.27 -3.16
C ALA A 8 -8.35 2.46 -3.01
N THR A 9 -7.26 2.93 -3.59
CA THR A 9 -5.95 2.31 -3.43
C THR A 9 -4.89 3.35 -3.08
N THR A 10 -3.86 2.96 -2.36
CA THR A 10 -2.70 3.82 -2.09
C THR A 10 -1.42 3.01 -1.94
N SER A 11 -0.31 3.63 -2.36
CA SER A 11 1.03 3.10 -2.13
C SER A 11 1.74 3.98 -1.10
N LEU A 12 2.26 3.35 -0.05
CA LEU A 12 3.10 3.97 0.97
C LEU A 12 4.58 3.68 0.68
N ALA A 13 5.38 3.36 1.68
CA ALA A 13 6.79 3.01 1.46
C ALA A 13 6.91 1.59 0.89
N GLY A 14 7.22 1.49 -0.41
CA GLY A 14 7.36 0.23 -1.13
C GLY A 14 7.90 0.43 -2.53
N CYS A 15 7.83 -0.60 -3.35
CA CYS A 15 8.33 -0.61 -4.73
C CYS A 15 7.22 -0.41 -5.78
N PHE A 16 5.96 -0.24 -5.36
CA PHE A 16 4.77 -0.19 -6.22
C PHE A 16 4.44 -1.52 -6.93
N GLY A 17 5.15 -2.60 -6.59
CA GLY A 17 4.99 -3.91 -7.23
C GLY A 17 3.60 -4.54 -7.02
N CYS A 18 2.96 -4.27 -5.88
CA CYS A 18 1.61 -4.78 -5.62
C CYS A 18 0.56 -4.14 -6.55
N HIS A 19 0.66 -2.83 -6.84
CA HIS A 19 -0.20 -2.17 -7.82
C HIS A 19 0.08 -2.68 -9.23
N MET A 20 1.34 -2.92 -9.59
CA MET A 20 1.68 -3.49 -10.91
C MET A 20 1.08 -4.88 -11.05
N SER A 21 1.23 -5.75 -10.05
CA SER A 21 0.62 -7.08 -10.05
C SER A 21 -0.92 -7.04 -10.06
N PHE A 22 -1.52 -6.04 -9.42
CA PHE A 22 -2.95 -5.81 -9.52
C PHE A 22 -3.38 -5.47 -10.95
N LEU A 23 -2.59 -4.68 -11.69
CA LEU A 23 -2.85 -4.39 -13.09
C LEU A 23 -2.64 -5.60 -14.01
N ASP A 24 -1.80 -6.56 -13.62
CA ASP A 24 -1.54 -7.81 -14.36
C ASP A 24 -2.73 -8.79 -14.35
N ILE A 25 -3.89 -8.42 -13.76
CA ILE A 25 -5.14 -9.14 -14.00
C ILE A 25 -5.62 -9.01 -15.45
N ASP A 26 -4.98 -8.15 -16.23
CA ASP A 26 -5.14 -7.96 -17.68
C ASP A 26 -6.61 -7.70 -18.10
N GLU A 27 -7.15 -8.48 -19.03
CA GLU A 27 -8.51 -8.29 -19.55
C GLU A 27 -9.61 -8.42 -18.46
N ARG A 28 -9.30 -9.09 -17.35
CA ARG A 28 -10.21 -9.16 -16.17
C ARG A 28 -10.44 -7.78 -15.55
N MET A 29 -9.55 -6.78 -15.83
CA MET A 29 -9.76 -5.39 -15.45
C MET A 29 -11.06 -4.83 -16.02
N LEU A 30 -11.46 -5.23 -17.24
CA LEU A 30 -12.73 -4.78 -17.84
C LEU A 30 -13.93 -5.30 -17.03
N GLN A 31 -13.89 -6.56 -16.59
CA GLN A 31 -14.93 -7.12 -15.74
C GLN A 31 -14.97 -6.43 -14.37
N LEU A 32 -13.80 -6.14 -13.80
CA LEU A 32 -13.71 -5.40 -12.54
C LEU A 32 -14.33 -4.00 -12.69
N ALA A 33 -14.03 -3.28 -13.76
CA ALA A 33 -14.55 -1.94 -14.04
C ALA A 33 -16.07 -1.88 -14.22
N GLU A 34 -16.71 -2.99 -14.57
CA GLU A 34 -18.18 -3.08 -14.57
C GLU A 34 -18.76 -3.11 -13.16
N ALA A 35 -18.08 -3.72 -12.20
CA ALA A 35 -18.53 -3.91 -10.83
C ALA A 35 -18.07 -2.80 -9.87
N VAL A 36 -16.93 -2.15 -10.14
CA VAL A 36 -16.35 -1.16 -9.24
C VAL A 36 -16.28 0.24 -9.86
N GLU A 37 -16.20 1.24 -8.98
CA GLU A 37 -15.84 2.61 -9.28
C GLU A 37 -14.59 2.95 -8.47
N PHE A 38 -13.51 3.35 -9.16
CA PHE A 38 -12.30 3.78 -8.47
C PHE A 38 -12.46 5.19 -7.91
N ASP A 39 -12.18 5.34 -6.62
CA ASP A 39 -12.00 6.62 -5.93
C ASP A 39 -10.49 6.97 -5.95
N ARG A 40 -9.92 7.46 -4.87
CA ARG A 40 -8.49 7.74 -4.78
C ARG A 40 -7.65 6.52 -5.18
N SER A 41 -6.72 6.72 -6.10
CA SER A 41 -5.74 5.71 -6.48
C SER A 41 -4.52 6.39 -7.11
N PRO A 42 -3.30 5.84 -6.97
CA PRO A 42 -2.13 6.35 -7.67
C PRO A 42 -2.23 6.31 -9.20
N ILE A 43 -3.19 5.57 -9.74
CA ILE A 43 -3.46 5.46 -11.18
C ILE A 43 -4.63 6.35 -11.64
N THR A 44 -5.19 7.17 -10.76
CA THR A 44 -6.24 8.15 -11.06
C THR A 44 -5.82 9.55 -10.61
N ASP A 45 -6.47 10.59 -11.13
CA ASP A 45 -6.24 11.99 -10.70
C ASP A 45 -7.04 12.37 -9.44
N ILE A 46 -7.59 11.39 -8.71
CA ILE A 46 -8.36 11.63 -7.50
C ILE A 46 -7.42 11.57 -6.28
N GLU A 47 -7.22 12.72 -5.64
CA GLU A 47 -6.24 12.88 -4.56
C GLU A 47 -6.76 12.48 -3.17
N HIS A 48 -8.08 12.52 -2.95
CA HIS A 48 -8.67 12.29 -1.63
C HIS A 48 -9.61 11.08 -1.63
N CYS A 49 -9.48 10.25 -0.61
CA CYS A 49 -10.42 9.17 -0.34
C CYS A 49 -11.65 9.73 0.40
N THR A 50 -12.82 9.65 -0.23
CA THR A 50 -14.03 10.29 0.33
C THR A 50 -14.99 9.35 1.02
N ASN A 51 -15.43 8.30 0.35
CA ASN A 51 -16.36 7.31 0.90
C ASN A 51 -16.26 6.02 0.09
N CYS A 52 -15.44 5.10 0.55
CA CYS A 52 -15.12 3.88 -0.15
C CYS A 52 -15.64 2.65 0.60
N ASP A 53 -15.97 1.62 -0.16
CA ASP A 53 -16.32 0.33 0.40
C ASP A 53 -15.07 -0.47 0.73
N ILE A 54 -14.06 -0.45 -0.16
CA ILE A 54 -12.81 -1.21 -0.03
C ILE A 54 -11.62 -0.28 -0.23
N GLY A 55 -10.67 -0.28 0.69
CA GLY A 55 -9.38 0.36 0.57
C GLY A 55 -8.25 -0.67 0.48
N LEU A 56 -7.42 -0.60 -0.56
CA LEU A 56 -6.24 -1.44 -0.75
C LEU A 56 -4.99 -0.63 -0.43
N ILE A 57 -4.22 -1.06 0.57
CA ILE A 57 -3.04 -0.37 1.05
C ILE A 57 -1.80 -1.22 0.78
N GLU A 58 -0.88 -0.75 -0.07
CA GLU A 58 0.45 -1.35 -0.18
C GLU A 58 1.52 -0.47 0.46
N GLY A 59 2.66 -1.08 0.76
CA GLY A 59 3.80 -0.39 1.36
C GLY A 59 3.74 -0.27 2.88
N GLY A 60 4.90 -0.07 3.50
CA GLY A 60 5.04 0.17 4.92
C GLY A 60 4.88 1.64 5.30
N VAL A 61 4.80 1.94 6.58
CA VAL A 61 4.67 3.31 7.11
C VAL A 61 6.05 3.81 7.52
N CYS A 62 6.62 4.75 6.77
CA CYS A 62 7.98 5.24 6.99
C CYS A 62 8.07 6.74 7.36
N ASN A 63 7.01 7.51 7.19
CA ASN A 63 6.98 8.95 7.45
C ASN A 63 5.61 9.43 7.95
N SER A 64 5.53 10.71 8.34
CA SER A 64 4.31 11.33 8.87
C SER A 64 3.17 11.40 7.86
N GLU A 65 3.47 11.57 6.58
CA GLU A 65 2.45 11.58 5.52
C GLU A 65 1.82 10.20 5.34
N ASN A 66 2.61 9.13 5.38
CA ASN A 66 2.06 7.77 5.34
C ASN A 66 1.08 7.51 6.49
N VAL A 67 1.37 8.02 7.70
CA VAL A 67 0.46 7.93 8.84
C VAL A 67 -0.84 8.69 8.58
N HIS A 68 -0.74 9.90 8.00
CA HIS A 68 -1.89 10.73 7.67
C HIS A 68 -2.80 10.03 6.65
N VAL A 69 -2.25 9.61 5.52
CA VAL A 69 -2.96 8.91 4.44
C VAL A 69 -3.64 7.65 4.97
N LEU A 70 -2.94 6.85 5.77
CA LEU A 70 -3.49 5.60 6.31
C LEU A 70 -4.67 5.84 7.26
N ARG A 71 -4.62 6.91 8.07
CA ARG A 71 -5.73 7.32 8.93
C ARG A 71 -6.91 7.86 8.12
N GLU A 72 -6.67 8.59 7.04
CA GLU A 72 -7.70 9.03 6.10
C GLU A 72 -8.43 7.83 5.49
N PHE A 73 -7.68 6.83 4.98
CA PHE A 73 -8.26 5.59 4.46
C PHE A 73 -9.10 4.87 5.51
N ARG A 74 -8.59 4.70 6.75
CA ARG A 74 -9.36 4.04 7.81
C ARG A 74 -10.66 4.76 8.14
N LYS A 75 -10.66 6.08 8.08
CA LYS A 75 -11.85 6.90 8.35
C LYS A 75 -12.91 6.76 7.25
N ASN A 76 -12.47 6.67 5.99
CA ASN A 76 -13.32 6.80 4.81
C ASN A 76 -13.63 5.46 4.12
N CYS A 77 -12.94 4.37 4.43
CA CYS A 77 -13.19 3.05 3.88
C CYS A 77 -13.89 2.15 4.90
N LYS A 78 -14.89 1.39 4.45
CA LYS A 78 -15.58 0.40 5.31
C LYS A 78 -14.65 -0.77 5.63
N THR A 79 -13.96 -1.28 4.61
CA THR A 79 -13.03 -2.40 4.69
C THR A 79 -11.64 -1.95 4.26
N LEU A 80 -10.59 -2.25 5.05
CA LEU A 80 -9.20 -2.03 4.67
C LEU A 80 -8.45 -3.35 4.51
N VAL A 81 -7.69 -3.43 3.44
CA VAL A 81 -6.86 -4.58 3.10
C VAL A 81 -5.39 -4.15 3.06
N ALA A 82 -4.56 -4.79 3.87
CA ALA A 82 -3.10 -4.67 3.77
C ALA A 82 -2.59 -5.59 2.67
N VAL A 83 -1.97 -5.03 1.64
CA VAL A 83 -1.55 -5.74 0.43
C VAL A 83 -0.03 -5.85 0.38
N GLY A 84 0.45 -7.07 0.28
CA GLY A 84 1.86 -7.39 0.14
C GLY A 84 2.69 -7.31 1.42
N ALA A 85 3.89 -7.88 1.38
CA ALA A 85 4.77 -8.01 2.53
C ALA A 85 5.12 -6.66 3.19
N CYS A 86 5.30 -5.59 2.41
CA CYS A 86 5.64 -4.27 2.96
C CYS A 86 4.54 -3.72 3.87
N ALA A 87 3.28 -3.86 3.49
CA ALA A 87 2.14 -3.43 4.31
C ALA A 87 1.94 -4.32 5.54
N ILE A 88 2.19 -5.62 5.40
CA ILE A 88 1.88 -6.63 6.42
C ILE A 88 2.94 -6.71 7.52
N ASN A 89 4.23 -6.69 7.17
CA ASN A 89 5.34 -6.89 8.09
C ASN A 89 6.49 -5.88 7.92
N GLY A 90 6.30 -4.84 7.09
CA GLY A 90 7.32 -3.84 6.79
C GLY A 90 8.19 -4.18 5.58
N GLY A 91 8.29 -5.45 5.20
CA GLY A 91 9.01 -5.94 4.03
C GLY A 91 10.41 -5.35 3.82
N LEU A 92 10.76 -5.12 2.57
CA LEU A 92 12.05 -4.53 2.20
C LEU A 92 12.31 -3.15 2.83
N PRO A 93 11.35 -2.21 2.90
CA PRO A 93 11.56 -0.92 3.56
C PRO A 93 11.98 -1.03 5.02
N ALA A 94 11.53 -2.05 5.75
CA ALA A 94 11.88 -2.26 7.16
C ALA A 94 13.30 -2.76 7.37
N MET A 95 14.05 -3.09 6.31
CA MET A 95 15.48 -3.46 6.45
C MET A 95 16.30 -2.32 7.07
N ARG A 96 15.93 -1.06 6.83
CA ARG A 96 16.59 0.08 7.48
C ARG A 96 16.39 0.11 9.01
N ASN A 97 15.44 -0.62 9.55
CA ASN A 97 15.15 -0.63 11.00
C ASN A 97 16.28 -1.20 11.85
N PHE A 98 17.25 -1.89 11.24
CA PHE A 98 18.46 -2.40 11.88
C PHE A 98 19.58 -1.37 12.02
N ILE A 99 19.43 -0.21 11.35
CA ILE A 99 20.42 0.88 11.31
C ILE A 99 19.73 2.12 11.90
N PRO A 100 20.43 2.91 12.76
CA PRO A 100 19.93 4.19 13.22
C PRO A 100 19.56 5.12 12.04
N LEU A 101 18.44 5.84 12.14
CA LEU A 101 17.97 6.71 11.07
C LEU A 101 19.02 7.76 10.67
N GLU A 102 19.74 8.32 11.66
CA GLU A 102 20.79 9.31 11.44
C GLU A 102 21.93 8.75 10.58
N GLU A 103 22.33 7.50 10.80
CA GLU A 103 23.35 6.83 9.97
C GLU A 103 22.87 6.65 8.54
N CYS A 104 21.60 6.22 8.35
CA CYS A 104 21.02 6.10 7.01
C CYS A 104 21.00 7.44 6.26
N LEU A 105 20.67 8.54 6.95
CA LEU A 105 20.63 9.87 6.36
C LEU A 105 22.05 10.37 6.05
N THR A 106 23.00 10.12 6.93
CA THR A 106 24.41 10.47 6.74
C THR A 106 24.96 9.75 5.51
N GLU A 107 24.80 8.44 5.42
CA GLU A 107 25.26 7.67 4.28
C GLU A 107 24.64 8.13 2.95
N ALA A 108 23.32 8.42 2.95
CA ALA A 108 22.61 8.80 1.74
C ALA A 108 22.89 10.23 1.27
N TYR A 109 23.03 11.18 2.17
CA TYR A 109 23.01 12.60 1.85
C TYR A 109 24.32 13.35 2.17
N LEU A 110 25.19 12.80 3.00
CA LEU A 110 26.48 13.41 3.34
C LEU A 110 27.65 12.67 2.75
N ASP A 111 27.72 11.35 2.92
CA ASP A 111 28.88 10.51 2.57
C ASP A 111 28.68 9.71 1.28
N GLY A 112 27.49 9.81 0.64
CA GLY A 112 27.15 9.04 -0.57
C GLY A 112 28.10 9.33 -1.74
N ILE A 113 28.43 8.30 -2.51
CA ILE A 113 29.30 8.43 -3.69
C ILE A 113 28.65 9.38 -4.70
N GLY A 114 29.37 10.46 -5.08
CA GLY A 114 28.89 11.43 -6.05
C GLY A 114 27.96 12.51 -5.48
N VAL A 115 27.84 12.60 -4.16
CA VAL A 115 27.07 13.68 -3.51
C VAL A 115 27.82 15.02 -3.70
N GLU A 116 27.16 15.96 -4.35
CA GLU A 116 27.60 17.35 -4.47
C GLU A 116 26.79 18.21 -3.50
N ASN A 117 27.46 19.12 -2.75
CA ASN A 117 26.84 19.95 -1.71
C ASN A 117 26.10 19.13 -0.64
N PRO A 118 26.84 18.31 0.15
CA PRO A 118 26.26 17.38 1.10
C PRO A 118 25.45 18.10 2.17
N GLN A 119 24.16 17.79 2.26
CA GLN A 119 23.27 18.27 3.31
C GLN A 119 22.09 17.33 3.48
N ILE A 120 21.66 17.11 4.72
CA ILE A 120 20.41 16.38 4.98
C ILE A 120 19.26 17.30 4.58
N PRO A 121 18.35 16.86 3.69
CA PRO A 121 17.20 17.64 3.27
C PRO A 121 16.33 18.04 4.48
N SER A 122 16.00 19.33 4.56
CA SER A 122 15.17 19.89 5.63
C SER A 122 14.31 21.00 5.05
N ASP A 123 13.02 20.69 4.83
CA ASP A 123 12.05 21.64 4.32
C ASP A 123 10.69 21.37 5.01
N PRO A 124 9.88 22.40 5.34
CA PRO A 124 8.57 22.22 5.93
C PRO A 124 7.59 21.38 5.10
N GLU A 125 7.78 21.30 3.78
CA GLU A 125 6.96 20.48 2.88
C GLU A 125 7.36 19.00 2.87
N LEU A 126 8.56 18.67 3.39
CA LEU A 126 9.01 17.28 3.48
C LEU A 126 8.37 16.58 4.69
N PRO A 127 7.74 15.41 4.50
CA PRO A 127 7.20 14.67 5.61
C PRO A 127 8.31 14.14 6.53
N LEU A 128 8.10 14.22 7.83
CA LEU A 128 9.06 13.74 8.83
C LEU A 128 9.19 12.23 8.75
N LEU A 129 10.42 11.72 8.62
CA LEU A 129 10.69 10.30 8.68
C LEU A 129 10.42 9.75 10.07
N LEU A 130 9.79 8.61 10.16
CA LEU A 130 9.69 7.83 11.40
C LEU A 130 11.04 7.18 11.72
N ASP A 131 11.33 7.01 12.98
CA ASP A 131 12.53 6.28 13.43
C ASP A 131 12.60 4.87 12.82
N LYS A 132 11.46 4.20 12.73
CA LYS A 132 11.34 2.87 12.12
C LYS A 132 10.20 2.81 11.11
N VAL A 133 10.37 1.99 10.09
CA VAL A 133 9.27 1.57 9.20
C VAL A 133 8.38 0.61 9.96
N ARG A 134 7.08 0.81 9.89
CA ARG A 134 6.08 0.02 10.60
C ARG A 134 5.12 -0.65 9.64
N PRO A 135 4.61 -1.84 9.96
CA PRO A 135 3.44 -2.42 9.29
C PRO A 135 2.21 -1.52 9.46
N VAL A 136 1.29 -1.57 8.49
CA VAL A 136 0.11 -0.69 8.50
C VAL A 136 -0.85 -0.99 9.67
N HIS A 137 -0.91 -2.23 10.12
CA HIS A 137 -1.78 -2.65 11.24
C HIS A 137 -1.33 -2.12 12.62
N GLU A 138 -0.08 -1.65 12.74
CA GLU A 138 0.38 -0.96 13.95
C GLU A 138 -0.17 0.48 14.06
N ILE A 139 -0.68 1.04 12.96
CA ILE A 139 -1.17 2.42 12.92
C ILE A 139 -2.69 2.47 12.92
N VAL A 140 -3.35 1.60 12.16
CA VAL A 140 -4.82 1.51 12.07
C VAL A 140 -5.29 0.06 12.06
N LYS A 141 -6.57 -0.15 12.39
CA LYS A 141 -7.19 -1.47 12.25
C LYS A 141 -7.27 -1.85 10.77
N ILE A 142 -6.76 -3.02 10.44
CA ILE A 142 -6.86 -3.67 9.13
C ILE A 142 -7.87 -4.82 9.24
N ASP A 143 -8.69 -5.00 8.21
CA ASP A 143 -9.73 -6.01 8.20
C ASP A 143 -9.26 -7.29 7.50
N TYR A 144 -8.46 -7.18 6.43
CA TYR A 144 -7.89 -8.31 5.70
C TYR A 144 -6.42 -8.11 5.34
N PHE A 145 -5.72 -9.22 5.15
CA PHE A 145 -4.32 -9.26 4.75
C PHE A 145 -4.17 -10.09 3.48
N LEU A 146 -3.59 -9.50 2.43
CA LEU A 146 -3.32 -10.16 1.16
C LEU A 146 -1.80 -10.35 1.03
N PRO A 147 -1.27 -11.54 1.38
CA PRO A 147 0.17 -11.80 1.39
C PRO A 147 0.75 -11.97 0.00
N GLY A 148 2.03 -11.67 -0.14
CA GLY A 148 2.84 -11.81 -1.35
C GLY A 148 3.90 -10.72 -1.46
N CYS A 149 4.87 -10.89 -2.36
CA CYS A 149 5.87 -9.86 -2.66
C CYS A 149 6.23 -9.85 -4.16
N PRO A 150 5.26 -9.41 -5.00
CA PRO A 150 3.86 -9.04 -4.72
C PRO A 150 2.91 -10.26 -4.62
N PRO A 151 1.65 -10.08 -4.15
CA PRO A 151 0.60 -11.07 -4.40
C PRO A 151 0.41 -11.23 -5.91
N SER A 152 0.20 -12.45 -6.41
CA SER A 152 0.01 -12.66 -7.85
C SER A 152 -1.33 -12.08 -8.34
N ALA A 153 -1.44 -11.85 -9.65
CA ALA A 153 -2.68 -11.39 -10.29
C ALA A 153 -3.88 -12.31 -10.00
N ASP A 154 -3.67 -13.62 -9.96
CA ASP A 154 -4.71 -14.59 -9.64
C ASP A 154 -5.17 -14.52 -8.19
N VAL A 155 -4.25 -14.25 -7.26
CA VAL A 155 -4.56 -13.98 -5.85
C VAL A 155 -5.41 -12.72 -5.72
N PHE A 156 -5.03 -11.62 -6.39
CA PHE A 156 -5.83 -10.39 -6.43
C PHE A 156 -7.24 -10.65 -6.98
N TRP A 157 -7.32 -11.32 -8.11
CA TRP A 157 -8.59 -11.61 -8.75
C TRP A 157 -9.52 -12.42 -7.85
N LYS A 158 -9.00 -13.52 -7.30
CA LYS A 158 -9.77 -14.39 -6.39
C LYS A 158 -10.26 -13.62 -5.16
N PHE A 159 -9.34 -12.87 -4.51
CA PHE A 159 -9.63 -12.11 -3.30
C PHE A 159 -10.70 -11.03 -3.54
N LEU A 160 -10.53 -10.22 -4.61
CA LEU A 160 -11.46 -9.15 -4.94
C LEU A 160 -12.83 -9.71 -5.34
N THR A 161 -12.87 -10.77 -6.14
CA THR A 161 -14.12 -11.41 -6.54
C THR A 161 -14.92 -11.89 -5.32
N ASP A 162 -14.27 -12.52 -4.34
CA ASP A 162 -14.95 -12.93 -3.11
C ASP A 162 -15.53 -11.73 -2.35
N LEU A 163 -14.75 -10.65 -2.17
CA LEU A 163 -15.23 -9.44 -1.51
C LEU A 163 -16.40 -8.78 -2.25
N LEU A 164 -16.31 -8.67 -3.59
CA LEU A 164 -17.34 -8.04 -4.42
C LEU A 164 -18.66 -8.81 -4.40
N GLU A 165 -18.58 -10.13 -4.27
CA GLU A 165 -19.76 -11.00 -4.13
C GLU A 165 -20.23 -11.14 -2.67
N GLY A 166 -19.62 -10.43 -1.73
CA GLY A 166 -19.98 -10.47 -0.30
C GLY A 166 -19.61 -11.76 0.40
N ARG A 167 -18.70 -12.53 -0.18
CA ARG A 167 -18.13 -13.73 0.45
C ARG A 167 -16.92 -13.39 1.30
N GLU A 168 -16.68 -14.18 2.33
CA GLU A 168 -15.43 -14.14 3.08
C GLU A 168 -14.29 -14.60 2.16
N PRO A 169 -13.24 -13.78 1.95
CA PRO A 169 -12.13 -14.15 1.09
C PRO A 169 -11.42 -15.42 1.59
N SER A 170 -11.29 -16.39 0.72
CA SER A 170 -10.59 -17.64 1.02
C SER A 170 -9.56 -17.92 -0.06
N LEU A 171 -8.28 -17.82 0.31
CA LEU A 171 -7.17 -18.08 -0.58
C LEU A 171 -6.66 -19.51 -0.36
N PRO A 172 -6.66 -20.36 -1.40
CA PRO A 172 -6.03 -21.67 -1.34
C PRO A 172 -4.52 -21.52 -1.07
N TYR A 173 -3.96 -22.45 -0.31
CA TYR A 173 -2.55 -22.40 0.10
C TYR A 173 -1.60 -22.32 -1.11
N GLU A 174 -1.97 -22.96 -2.21
CA GLU A 174 -1.20 -23.02 -3.44
C GLU A 174 -1.08 -21.65 -4.15
N LEU A 175 -1.95 -20.69 -3.81
CA LEU A 175 -1.90 -19.33 -4.35
C LEU A 175 -1.17 -18.35 -3.43
N VAL A 176 -0.85 -18.73 -2.19
CA VAL A 176 -0.25 -17.82 -1.20
C VAL A 176 1.26 -18.04 -1.18
N HIS A 177 1.99 -17.16 -1.85
CA HIS A 177 3.45 -17.15 -1.88
C HIS A 177 4.00 -15.80 -1.45
N TYR A 178 5.22 -15.81 -0.92
CA TYR A 178 5.98 -14.58 -0.58
C TYR A 178 7.18 -14.36 -1.50
N ASP A 179 7.45 -15.31 -2.37
CA ASP A 179 8.52 -15.38 -3.36
C ASP A 179 8.01 -15.45 -4.80
#